data_9e747f79c3930f69dcdfe4fea6047adf
#
_entry.id   9e747f79c3930f69dcdfe4fea6047adf
#
_cell.length_a   1.000
_cell.length_b   1.000
_cell.length_c   1.000
_cell.angle_alpha   90.00
_cell.angle_beta   90.00
_cell.angle_gamma   90.00
#
_symmetry.space_group_name_H-M   'P 1'
#
loop_
_entity.id
_entity.type
_entity.pdbx_description
1 polymer ?
#
loop_
_entity_poly.entity_id
_entity_poly.type
_entity_poly.pdbx_seq_one_letter_code
_entity_poly.pdbx_strand_id
1 'polypeptide(L)'
;MENKDLYDRLSELAAGDNVPLHMPGHKRNTDIFSMSNPYGIDITEIDGFDNLHNADGIIKEDFKRAAKLFGADETLFLVNGSSAGNMAAICGASKKGDTVIVARNVHCSVNNALFLNELNPVYIYPEIDEIGICTGITRESVRAALEEHPEACEVIITSPTYEGVVSDIKGIAEETHRFGAVLIVDEAHGAHFNFHDKFPDSAVKCGADAVIQSIHKTLPSFTQTALLHLNGNLIDKDRVKKYWNIYQSTSPSYILMAGISRCLTFLEDDMCDSVSSGYMDEYVFRLTNLRKEIKKLKYIKLQEVDDISKIVLVVNDGKNLYDKLLNDYGIQLEMASVNYCIAMTSVGDKQVYYDRFIEALRQLDTPENEYSGSYSPALVKAVVALNMYEADSCDNETVNICDSIGHIAASNICFYPPGINLVNAGEVVTQEVIDVIKDGLGHGLSAIGVEKAADGSTLIKCVKQRTVL
;
A
#
# COMPACT_ATOMS: atom_id res chain seq x y z
N MET A 1 -10.14 12.83 32.91
CA MET A 1 -9.08 12.66 31.89
C MET A 1 -8.66 14.07 31.50
N GLU A 2 -7.40 14.47 31.71
CA GLU A 2 -6.89 15.72 31.19
C GLU A 2 -7.13 15.77 29.67
N ASN A 3 -7.62 16.89 29.18
CA ASN A 3 -7.83 17.12 27.75
C ASN A 3 -6.45 17.27 27.07
N LYS A 4 -5.78 16.15 26.77
CA LYS A 4 -4.52 16.14 26.03
C LYS A 4 -4.84 16.33 24.55
N ASP A 5 -4.15 17.25 23.91
CA ASP A 5 -4.23 17.43 22.47
C ASP A 5 -3.44 16.32 21.72
N LEU A 6 -3.49 16.36 20.39
CA LEU A 6 -2.79 15.38 19.55
C LEU A 6 -1.27 15.43 19.77
N TYR A 7 -0.69 16.61 19.94
CA TYR A 7 0.74 16.79 20.17
C TYR A 7 1.19 16.15 21.48
N ASP A 8 0.43 16.35 22.57
CA ASP A 8 0.68 15.74 23.87
C ASP A 8 0.68 14.22 23.77
N ARG A 9 -0.31 13.64 23.06
CA ARG A 9 -0.42 12.19 22.86
C ARG A 9 0.75 11.63 22.05
N LEU A 10 1.16 12.33 20.98
CA LEU A 10 2.33 11.93 20.17
C LEU A 10 3.63 12.04 20.96
N SER A 11 3.76 13.05 21.81
CA SER A 11 4.93 13.22 22.69
C SER A 11 5.03 12.11 23.73
N GLU A 12 3.91 11.69 24.31
CA GLU A 12 3.84 10.53 25.20
C GLU A 12 4.23 9.23 24.48
N LEU A 13 3.70 9.02 23.27
CA LEU A 13 4.07 7.86 22.45
C LEU A 13 5.58 7.85 22.15
N ALA A 14 6.15 9.02 21.82
CA ALA A 14 7.58 9.16 21.55
C ALA A 14 8.46 8.89 22.76
N ALA A 15 8.01 9.27 23.96
CA ALA A 15 8.69 9.01 25.23
C ALA A 15 8.46 7.58 25.76
N GLY A 16 7.48 6.87 25.23
CA GLY A 16 7.11 5.52 25.64
C GLY A 16 8.09 4.45 25.15
N ASP A 17 7.94 3.23 25.69
CA ASP A 17 8.81 2.07 25.39
C ASP A 17 8.14 1.03 24.48
N ASN A 18 7.12 1.40 23.72
CA ASN A 18 6.44 0.50 22.79
C ASN A 18 7.33 0.15 21.60
N VAL A 19 7.40 -1.15 21.29
CA VAL A 19 8.11 -1.67 20.10
C VAL A 19 7.31 -1.39 18.84
N PRO A 20 7.85 -0.62 17.87
CA PRO A 20 7.11 -0.18 16.69
C PRO A 20 7.26 -1.12 15.49
N LEU A 21 6.65 -2.29 15.50
CA LEU A 21 6.62 -3.21 14.35
C LEU A 21 5.54 -2.84 13.33
N HIS A 22 5.44 -1.54 13.06
CA HIS A 22 4.51 -0.89 12.13
C HIS A 22 5.21 0.24 11.36
N MET A 23 4.56 0.80 10.34
CA MET A 23 5.05 2.02 9.66
C MET A 23 5.10 3.22 10.63
N PRO A 24 5.99 4.22 10.44
CA PRO A 24 6.94 4.36 9.33
C PRO A 24 8.27 3.62 9.55
N GLY A 25 9.03 3.44 8.44
CA GLY A 25 10.27 2.68 8.42
C GLY A 25 11.44 3.22 9.24
N HIS A 26 11.44 4.51 9.62
CA HIS A 26 12.46 5.06 10.52
C HIS A 26 12.33 4.55 11.98
N LYS A 27 11.21 3.92 12.34
CA LYS A 27 10.97 3.27 13.66
C LYS A 27 11.24 4.17 14.87
N ARG A 28 11.16 5.48 14.71
CA ARG A 28 11.54 6.48 15.73
C ARG A 28 13.00 6.32 16.20
N ASN A 29 13.85 5.69 15.39
CA ASN A 29 15.25 5.43 15.71
C ASN A 29 16.12 6.64 15.38
N THR A 30 16.33 7.53 16.37
CA THR A 30 17.15 8.74 16.24
C THR A 30 18.66 8.45 16.26
N ASP A 31 19.08 7.23 16.57
CA ASP A 31 20.50 6.84 16.55
C ASP A 31 21.03 6.76 15.11
N ILE A 32 20.15 6.38 14.16
CA ILE A 32 20.48 6.24 12.73
C ILE A 32 19.98 7.46 11.94
N PHE A 33 18.78 7.96 12.28
CA PHE A 33 18.10 9.02 11.55
C PHE A 33 17.79 10.19 12.45
N SER A 34 18.51 11.29 12.28
CA SER A 34 18.26 12.52 12.99
C SER A 34 18.15 13.70 12.05
N MET A 35 17.28 14.63 12.38
CA MET A 35 17.15 15.93 11.72
C MET A 35 17.20 17.04 12.75
N SER A 36 17.63 18.22 12.31
CA SER A 36 17.55 19.44 13.11
C SER A 36 16.11 19.76 13.48
N ASN A 37 15.91 20.71 14.41
CA ASN A 37 14.60 21.23 14.74
C ASN A 37 13.79 21.55 13.47
N PRO A 38 12.63 20.93 13.27
CA PRO A 38 11.85 21.13 12.04
C PRO A 38 11.49 22.59 11.78
N TYR A 39 11.20 23.38 12.81
CA TYR A 39 10.92 24.82 12.64
C TYR A 39 12.08 25.62 12.04
N GLY A 40 13.33 25.15 12.22
CA GLY A 40 14.52 25.81 11.67
C GLY A 40 14.76 25.56 10.19
N ILE A 41 14.08 24.55 9.61
CA ILE A 41 14.21 24.15 8.20
C ILE A 41 12.86 24.20 7.45
N ASP A 42 11.79 24.65 8.10
CA ASP A 42 10.48 24.82 7.47
C ASP A 42 10.44 26.16 6.75
N ILE A 43 10.53 26.09 5.44
CA ILE A 43 10.55 27.23 4.53
C ILE A 43 9.58 27.02 3.38
N THR A 44 9.40 28.03 2.55
CA THR A 44 8.78 27.94 1.22
C THR A 44 9.84 28.12 0.14
N GLU A 45 9.46 28.38 -1.10
CA GLU A 45 10.31 28.60 -2.27
C GLU A 45 11.07 29.94 -2.15
N ILE A 46 12.13 29.98 -1.35
CA ILE A 46 13.00 31.15 -1.19
C ILE A 46 14.28 30.98 -2.03
N ASP A 47 14.94 32.11 -2.27
CA ASP A 47 16.18 32.13 -3.06
C ASP A 47 17.23 31.15 -2.53
N GLY A 48 17.76 30.30 -3.42
CA GLY A 48 18.81 29.32 -3.11
C GLY A 48 18.27 27.93 -2.68
N PHE A 49 16.94 27.73 -2.57
CA PHE A 49 16.36 26.45 -2.15
C PHE A 49 15.48 25.74 -3.19
N ASP A 50 15.46 26.27 -4.45
CA ASP A 50 14.76 25.67 -5.57
C ASP A 50 13.21 25.63 -5.38
N ASN A 51 12.49 25.08 -6.36
CA ASN A 51 11.02 24.94 -6.35
C ASN A 51 10.65 23.55 -6.87
N LEU A 52 9.92 22.77 -6.09
CA LEU A 52 9.53 21.40 -6.44
C LEU A 52 8.86 21.33 -7.82
N HIS A 53 7.95 22.25 -8.11
CA HIS A 53 7.14 22.27 -9.35
C HIS A 53 7.89 22.81 -10.57
N ASN A 54 9.05 23.44 -10.39
CA ASN A 54 9.91 23.94 -11.45
C ASN A 54 11.40 23.79 -11.06
N ALA A 55 11.76 22.59 -10.69
CA ALA A 55 13.08 22.28 -10.16
C ALA A 55 14.19 22.53 -11.20
N ASP A 56 15.14 23.41 -10.86
CA ASP A 56 16.32 23.71 -11.69
C ASP A 56 17.64 23.72 -10.90
N GLY A 57 17.57 23.58 -9.58
CA GLY A 57 18.68 23.61 -8.63
C GLY A 57 18.81 22.32 -7.80
N ILE A 58 18.84 22.46 -6.47
CA ILE A 58 19.14 21.39 -5.51
C ILE A 58 18.09 20.25 -5.55
N ILE A 59 16.83 20.57 -5.73
CA ILE A 59 15.76 19.56 -5.83
C ILE A 59 15.94 18.75 -7.12
N LYS A 60 16.30 19.40 -8.23
CA LYS A 60 16.60 18.71 -9.49
C LYS A 60 17.78 17.75 -9.36
N GLU A 61 18.82 18.15 -8.64
CA GLU A 61 19.95 17.24 -8.39
C GLU A 61 19.52 16.05 -7.53
N ASP A 62 18.67 16.24 -6.54
CA ASP A 62 18.10 15.14 -5.75
C ASP A 62 17.20 14.22 -6.58
N PHE A 63 16.45 14.73 -7.58
CA PHE A 63 15.74 13.88 -8.54
C PHE A 63 16.68 12.97 -9.32
N LYS A 64 17.81 13.50 -9.78
CA LYS A 64 18.84 12.71 -10.49
C LYS A 64 19.49 11.67 -9.59
N ARG A 65 19.79 12.04 -8.34
CA ARG A 65 20.30 11.10 -7.32
C ARG A 65 19.34 9.96 -7.10
N ALA A 66 18.05 10.25 -6.87
CA ALA A 66 17.01 9.26 -6.70
C ALA A 66 16.88 8.36 -7.95
N ALA A 67 16.83 8.94 -9.15
CA ALA A 67 16.76 8.17 -10.39
C ALA A 67 17.94 7.19 -10.52
N LYS A 68 19.16 7.65 -10.22
CA LYS A 68 20.38 6.81 -10.25
C LYS A 68 20.33 5.69 -9.22
N LEU A 69 19.93 5.97 -7.97
CA LEU A 69 19.88 5.01 -6.88
C LEU A 69 18.85 3.89 -7.15
N PHE A 70 17.70 4.28 -7.68
CA PHE A 70 16.60 3.34 -7.93
C PHE A 70 16.65 2.72 -9.35
N GLY A 71 17.56 3.20 -10.22
CA GLY A 71 17.74 2.68 -11.57
C GLY A 71 16.64 3.09 -12.55
N ALA A 72 16.00 4.23 -12.32
CA ALA A 72 14.97 4.80 -13.18
C ALA A 72 15.55 5.82 -14.18
N ASP A 73 14.82 6.07 -15.29
CA ASP A 73 15.19 7.17 -16.21
C ASP A 73 14.95 8.53 -15.57
N GLU A 74 13.81 8.67 -14.88
CA GLU A 74 13.43 9.89 -14.15
C GLU A 74 12.76 9.51 -12.82
N THR A 75 13.01 10.31 -11.79
CA THR A 75 12.35 10.17 -10.50
C THR A 75 11.88 11.52 -9.99
N LEU A 76 10.65 11.56 -9.49
CA LEU A 76 10.01 12.74 -8.93
C LEU A 76 9.67 12.52 -7.45
N PHE A 77 9.85 13.54 -6.62
CA PHE A 77 9.44 13.50 -5.22
C PHE A 77 7.92 13.63 -5.07
N LEU A 78 7.39 12.88 -4.14
CA LEU A 78 5.99 12.95 -3.72
C LEU A 78 5.92 13.34 -2.25
N VAL A 79 5.32 14.51 -1.99
CA VAL A 79 5.07 15.02 -0.63
C VAL A 79 3.60 14.91 -0.23
N ASN A 80 2.74 14.44 -1.13
CA ASN A 80 1.34 14.09 -0.88
C ASN A 80 1.11 12.56 -0.92
N GLY A 81 2.16 11.78 -0.63
CA GLY A 81 2.12 10.33 -0.55
C GLY A 81 2.07 9.63 -1.92
N SER A 82 2.17 8.30 -1.87
CA SER A 82 1.99 7.44 -3.04
C SER A 82 0.60 7.60 -3.67
N SER A 83 -0.40 8.05 -2.90
CA SER A 83 -1.73 8.34 -3.45
C SER A 83 -1.69 9.38 -4.57
N ALA A 84 -0.93 10.47 -4.39
CA ALA A 84 -0.72 11.48 -5.44
C ALA A 84 0.07 10.89 -6.63
N GLY A 85 1.04 10.02 -6.36
CA GLY A 85 1.82 9.32 -7.39
C GLY A 85 0.97 8.40 -8.25
N ASN A 86 0.13 7.55 -7.64
CA ASN A 86 -0.80 6.68 -8.34
C ASN A 86 -1.75 7.48 -9.23
N MET A 87 -2.39 8.51 -8.67
CA MET A 87 -3.30 9.37 -9.44
C MET A 87 -2.57 10.08 -10.58
N ALA A 88 -1.34 10.56 -10.37
CA ALA A 88 -0.57 11.25 -11.40
C ALA A 88 -0.15 10.31 -12.55
N ALA A 89 0.32 9.10 -12.23
CA ALA A 89 0.72 8.13 -13.22
C ALA A 89 -0.48 7.68 -14.07
N ILE A 90 -1.58 7.26 -13.42
CA ILE A 90 -2.79 6.76 -14.09
C ILE A 90 -3.46 7.86 -14.93
N CYS A 91 -3.75 9.04 -14.38
CA CYS A 91 -4.35 10.13 -15.14
C CYS A 91 -3.41 10.70 -16.22
N GLY A 92 -2.09 10.55 -16.03
CA GLY A 92 -1.08 10.94 -17.03
C GLY A 92 -0.98 9.94 -18.18
N ALA A 93 -1.10 8.65 -17.95
CA ALA A 93 -1.01 7.62 -18.97
C ALA A 93 -2.30 7.45 -19.77
N SER A 94 -3.47 7.72 -19.17
CA SER A 94 -4.79 7.57 -19.80
C SER A 94 -5.46 8.90 -20.18
N LYS A 95 -6.49 8.84 -21.02
CA LYS A 95 -7.41 9.93 -21.31
C LYS A 95 -8.75 9.62 -20.66
N LYS A 96 -9.57 10.67 -20.46
CA LYS A 96 -10.92 10.54 -19.96
C LYS A 96 -11.72 9.51 -20.78
N GLY A 97 -12.29 8.53 -20.09
CA GLY A 97 -13.12 7.49 -20.70
C GLY A 97 -12.36 6.32 -21.31
N ASP A 98 -11.02 6.29 -21.21
CA ASP A 98 -10.25 5.15 -21.71
C ASP A 98 -10.55 3.87 -20.91
N THR A 99 -10.37 2.72 -21.58
CA THR A 99 -10.39 1.40 -20.93
C THR A 99 -9.03 1.10 -20.32
N VAL A 100 -9.02 0.57 -19.11
CA VAL A 100 -7.81 0.24 -18.35
C VAL A 100 -7.95 -1.11 -17.66
N ILE A 101 -6.88 -1.90 -17.62
CA ILE A 101 -6.85 -3.18 -16.89
C ILE A 101 -6.33 -2.93 -15.48
N VAL A 102 -7.08 -3.36 -14.47
CA VAL A 102 -6.81 -3.05 -13.06
C VAL A 102 -6.86 -4.31 -12.21
N ALA A 103 -5.84 -4.54 -11.40
CA ALA A 103 -5.89 -5.60 -10.39
C ALA A 103 -6.95 -5.29 -9.33
N ARG A 104 -7.73 -6.29 -8.93
CA ARG A 104 -8.83 -6.07 -7.97
C ARG A 104 -8.36 -5.66 -6.57
N ASN A 105 -7.16 -6.04 -6.20
CA ASN A 105 -6.55 -5.76 -4.89
C ASN A 105 -5.77 -4.44 -4.81
N VAL A 106 -6.09 -3.47 -5.67
CA VAL A 106 -5.42 -2.15 -5.67
C VAL A 106 -5.83 -1.28 -4.49
N HIS A 107 -4.95 -0.35 -4.13
CA HIS A 107 -5.22 0.67 -3.12
C HIS A 107 -6.29 1.67 -3.59
N CYS A 108 -7.04 2.26 -2.65
CA CYS A 108 -8.12 3.23 -2.94
C CYS A 108 -7.68 4.42 -3.81
N SER A 109 -6.40 4.81 -3.80
CA SER A 109 -5.89 5.88 -4.68
C SER A 109 -5.98 5.55 -6.17
N VAL A 110 -5.91 4.26 -6.54
CA VAL A 110 -6.15 3.81 -7.92
C VAL A 110 -7.62 4.04 -8.28
N ASN A 111 -8.55 3.62 -7.40
CA ASN A 111 -9.98 3.86 -7.61
C ASN A 111 -10.31 5.36 -7.70
N ASN A 112 -9.61 6.20 -6.93
CA ASN A 112 -9.75 7.67 -7.06
C ASN A 112 -9.31 8.16 -8.44
N ALA A 113 -8.24 7.61 -9.02
CA ALA A 113 -7.81 7.95 -10.38
C ALA A 113 -8.82 7.48 -11.44
N LEU A 114 -9.37 6.26 -11.28
CA LEU A 114 -10.45 5.77 -12.14
C LEU A 114 -11.67 6.70 -12.14
N PHE A 115 -12.07 7.16 -10.95
CA PHE A 115 -13.15 8.13 -10.78
C PHE A 115 -12.83 9.48 -11.45
N LEU A 116 -11.68 10.08 -11.11
CA LEU A 116 -11.32 11.45 -11.57
C LEU A 116 -11.14 11.52 -13.08
N ASN A 117 -10.64 10.47 -13.71
CA ASN A 117 -10.44 10.42 -15.15
C ASN A 117 -11.57 9.68 -15.90
N GLU A 118 -12.66 9.35 -15.19
CA GLU A 118 -13.86 8.67 -15.72
C GLU A 118 -13.51 7.39 -16.52
N LEU A 119 -12.53 6.60 -16.00
CA LEU A 119 -12.01 5.43 -16.69
C LEU A 119 -12.97 4.24 -16.61
N ASN A 120 -12.88 3.36 -17.60
CA ASN A 120 -13.63 2.11 -17.68
C ASN A 120 -12.72 0.93 -17.26
N PRO A 121 -12.82 0.45 -16.00
CA PRO A 121 -11.96 -0.60 -15.52
C PRO A 121 -12.38 -1.99 -16.00
N VAL A 122 -11.41 -2.76 -16.47
CA VAL A 122 -11.47 -4.20 -16.65
C VAL A 122 -10.68 -4.84 -15.52
N TYR A 123 -11.36 -5.56 -14.62
CA TYR A 123 -10.71 -6.11 -13.44
C TYR A 123 -10.07 -7.47 -13.71
N ILE A 124 -8.81 -7.62 -13.26
CA ILE A 124 -8.12 -8.91 -13.15
C ILE A 124 -7.97 -9.26 -11.67
N TYR A 125 -8.03 -10.55 -11.35
CA TYR A 125 -8.15 -11.02 -9.98
C TYR A 125 -6.94 -11.85 -9.58
N PRO A 126 -6.29 -11.55 -8.44
CA PRO A 126 -5.38 -12.50 -7.81
C PRO A 126 -6.19 -13.69 -7.28
N GLU A 127 -5.55 -14.83 -7.11
CA GLU A 127 -6.11 -15.90 -6.31
C GLU A 127 -5.95 -15.54 -4.82
N ILE A 128 -6.72 -16.20 -3.96
CA ILE A 128 -6.60 -16.10 -2.50
C ILE A 128 -6.18 -17.47 -1.98
N ASP A 129 -5.17 -17.49 -1.13
CA ASP A 129 -4.74 -18.72 -0.47
C ASP A 129 -5.67 -19.13 0.70
N GLU A 130 -5.40 -20.28 1.31
CA GLU A 130 -6.22 -20.86 2.38
C GLU A 130 -6.29 -20.02 3.66
N ILE A 131 -5.34 -19.09 3.86
CA ILE A 131 -5.34 -18.19 5.02
C ILE A 131 -5.90 -16.80 4.69
N GLY A 132 -6.24 -16.53 3.43
CA GLY A 132 -6.85 -15.29 2.99
C GLY A 132 -5.90 -14.25 2.42
N ILE A 133 -4.69 -14.64 2.04
CA ILE A 133 -3.71 -13.76 1.41
C ILE A 133 -3.89 -13.77 -0.11
N CYS A 134 -3.92 -12.58 -0.71
CA CYS A 134 -3.90 -12.44 -2.16
C CYS A 134 -2.55 -12.90 -2.74
N THR A 135 -2.60 -13.78 -3.72
CA THR A 135 -1.42 -14.14 -4.53
C THR A 135 -1.05 -12.98 -5.47
N GLY A 136 0.09 -13.09 -6.15
CA GLY A 136 0.45 -12.15 -7.22
C GLY A 136 -0.50 -12.26 -8.43
N ILE A 137 -0.60 -11.17 -9.17
CA ILE A 137 -1.24 -11.17 -10.51
C ILE A 137 -0.36 -11.99 -11.46
N THR A 138 -0.99 -12.82 -12.28
CA THR A 138 -0.26 -13.68 -13.22
C THR A 138 -0.11 -13.02 -14.59
N ARG A 139 0.97 -13.30 -15.29
CA ARG A 139 1.21 -12.91 -16.67
C ARG A 139 0.05 -13.35 -17.60
N GLU A 140 -0.46 -14.56 -17.36
CA GLU A 140 -1.55 -15.15 -18.16
C GLU A 140 -2.86 -14.37 -18.00
N SER A 141 -3.19 -13.92 -16.78
CA SER A 141 -4.41 -13.13 -16.55
C SER A 141 -4.32 -11.76 -17.23
N VAL A 142 -3.15 -11.11 -17.22
CA VAL A 142 -2.92 -9.84 -17.91
C VAL A 142 -3.03 -10.04 -19.45
N ARG A 143 -2.38 -11.08 -19.99
CA ARG A 143 -2.46 -11.39 -21.42
C ARG A 143 -3.90 -11.64 -21.86
N ALA A 144 -4.65 -12.47 -21.13
CA ALA A 144 -6.05 -12.78 -21.46
C ALA A 144 -6.92 -11.51 -21.45
N ALA A 145 -6.75 -10.63 -20.48
CA ALA A 145 -7.47 -9.37 -20.41
C ALA A 145 -7.12 -8.43 -21.57
N LEU A 146 -5.84 -8.35 -21.96
CA LEU A 146 -5.40 -7.54 -23.12
C LEU A 146 -5.85 -8.14 -24.47
N GLU A 147 -5.96 -9.46 -24.59
CA GLU A 147 -6.53 -10.12 -25.78
C GLU A 147 -8.03 -9.83 -25.94
N GLU A 148 -8.78 -9.76 -24.83
CA GLU A 148 -10.20 -9.41 -24.81
C GLU A 148 -10.45 -7.92 -24.97
N HIS A 149 -9.54 -7.07 -24.44
CA HIS A 149 -9.61 -5.62 -24.44
C HIS A 149 -8.34 -4.98 -25.04
N PRO A 150 -8.08 -5.17 -26.35
CA PRO A 150 -6.87 -4.66 -26.98
C PRO A 150 -6.82 -3.12 -27.07
N GLU A 151 -7.93 -2.43 -26.78
CA GLU A 151 -8.01 -0.97 -26.66
C GLU A 151 -7.51 -0.44 -25.32
N ALA A 152 -7.27 -1.31 -24.32
CA ALA A 152 -6.80 -0.88 -23.02
C ALA A 152 -5.42 -0.19 -23.12
N CYS A 153 -5.34 1.03 -22.58
CA CYS A 153 -4.13 1.85 -22.71
C CYS A 153 -3.11 1.62 -21.58
N GLU A 154 -3.54 1.04 -20.47
CA GLU A 154 -2.68 0.80 -19.30
C GLU A 154 -3.11 -0.44 -18.51
N VAL A 155 -2.13 -1.06 -17.85
CA VAL A 155 -2.29 -2.13 -16.87
C VAL A 155 -1.81 -1.60 -15.51
N ILE A 156 -2.64 -1.72 -14.47
CA ILE A 156 -2.37 -1.18 -13.13
C ILE A 156 -2.40 -2.32 -12.14
N ILE A 157 -1.30 -2.57 -11.45
CA ILE A 157 -1.20 -3.62 -10.44
C ILE A 157 -0.51 -3.12 -9.17
N THR A 158 -0.77 -3.81 -8.05
CA THR A 158 -0.05 -3.61 -6.79
C THR A 158 0.91 -4.77 -6.55
N SER A 159 2.20 -4.49 -6.46
CA SER A 159 3.25 -5.48 -6.16
C SER A 159 4.43 -4.80 -5.47
N PRO A 160 4.81 -5.24 -4.25
CA PRO A 160 4.23 -6.37 -3.52
C PRO A 160 2.83 -6.07 -2.99
N THR A 161 2.08 -7.14 -2.65
CA THR A 161 0.86 -7.01 -1.86
C THR A 161 1.18 -6.49 -0.45
N TYR A 162 0.16 -6.19 0.33
CA TYR A 162 0.35 -5.74 1.72
C TYR A 162 1.08 -6.77 2.57
N GLU A 163 0.84 -8.05 2.32
CA GLU A 163 1.45 -9.19 2.99
C GLU A 163 2.88 -9.49 2.50
N GLY A 164 3.26 -8.98 1.32
CA GLY A 164 4.60 -9.14 0.76
C GLY A 164 4.72 -10.17 -0.37
N VAL A 165 3.61 -10.50 -1.04
CA VAL A 165 3.63 -11.36 -2.24
C VAL A 165 3.94 -10.52 -3.48
N VAL A 166 4.83 -10.98 -4.33
CA VAL A 166 5.29 -10.29 -5.54
C VAL A 166 4.77 -10.95 -6.80
N SER A 167 4.30 -10.15 -7.76
CA SER A 167 3.88 -10.61 -9.09
C SER A 167 5.08 -10.77 -10.04
N ASP A 168 4.95 -11.59 -11.09
CA ASP A 168 5.95 -11.67 -12.18
C ASP A 168 5.92 -10.38 -13.02
N ILE A 169 6.45 -9.28 -12.45
CA ILE A 169 6.44 -7.96 -13.09
C ILE A 169 7.10 -7.98 -14.46
N LYS A 170 8.20 -8.72 -14.60
CA LYS A 170 8.92 -8.81 -15.89
C LYS A 170 8.04 -9.45 -16.96
N GLY A 171 7.44 -10.59 -16.66
CA GLY A 171 6.53 -11.26 -17.60
C GLY A 171 5.28 -10.43 -17.89
N ILE A 172 4.75 -9.72 -16.89
CA ILE A 172 3.62 -8.80 -17.05
C ILE A 172 4.00 -7.61 -17.95
N ALA A 173 5.19 -7.00 -17.76
CA ALA A 173 5.67 -5.91 -18.61
C ALA A 173 5.81 -6.35 -20.07
N GLU A 174 6.40 -7.54 -20.31
CA GLU A 174 6.53 -8.10 -21.66
C GLU A 174 5.16 -8.24 -22.36
N GLU A 175 4.13 -8.75 -21.67
CA GLU A 175 2.79 -8.87 -22.25
C GLU A 175 2.13 -7.51 -22.45
N THR A 176 2.19 -6.61 -21.46
CA THR A 176 1.62 -5.26 -21.54
C THR A 176 2.18 -4.49 -22.75
N HIS A 177 3.50 -4.51 -22.90
CA HIS A 177 4.18 -3.80 -24.00
C HIS A 177 3.89 -4.40 -25.39
N ARG A 178 3.62 -5.71 -25.50
CA ARG A 178 3.20 -6.34 -26.76
C ARG A 178 1.91 -5.74 -27.34
N PHE A 179 1.02 -5.26 -26.47
CA PHE A 179 -0.21 -4.58 -26.85
C PHE A 179 -0.05 -3.05 -26.94
N GLY A 180 1.14 -2.52 -26.65
CA GLY A 180 1.40 -1.07 -26.66
C GLY A 180 0.80 -0.33 -25.47
N ALA A 181 0.36 -1.04 -24.44
CA ALA A 181 -0.15 -0.48 -23.20
C ALA A 181 0.99 -0.14 -22.21
N VAL A 182 0.72 0.77 -21.28
CA VAL A 182 1.65 1.21 -20.22
C VAL A 182 1.47 0.32 -18.99
N LEU A 183 2.56 -0.13 -18.36
CA LEU A 183 2.52 -0.83 -17.08
C LEU A 183 2.80 0.13 -15.92
N ILE A 184 1.81 0.30 -15.03
CA ILE A 184 1.90 1.06 -13.79
C ILE A 184 1.90 0.11 -12.60
N VAL A 185 2.92 0.21 -11.75
CA VAL A 185 3.05 -0.64 -10.56
C VAL A 185 3.02 0.22 -9.29
N ASP A 186 2.00 0.01 -8.47
CA ASP A 186 2.00 0.48 -7.09
C ASP A 186 2.91 -0.43 -6.26
N GLU A 187 4.17 -0.04 -6.15
CA GLU A 187 5.23 -0.68 -5.35
C GLU A 187 5.42 0.04 -4.00
N ALA A 188 4.33 0.56 -3.43
CA ALA A 188 4.40 1.35 -2.19
C ALA A 188 5.07 0.61 -1.02
N HIS A 189 5.04 -0.71 -0.99
CA HIS A 189 5.67 -1.55 0.03
C HIS A 189 7.05 -2.10 -0.36
N GLY A 190 7.57 -1.80 -1.57
CA GLY A 190 8.80 -2.37 -2.12
C GLY A 190 9.97 -1.39 -2.27
N ALA A 191 9.93 -0.19 -1.66
CA ALA A 191 10.98 0.83 -1.82
C ALA A 191 12.39 0.35 -1.41
N HIS A 192 12.51 -0.68 -0.57
CA HIS A 192 13.77 -1.25 -0.11
C HIS A 192 14.35 -2.34 -1.03
N PHE A 193 13.63 -2.79 -2.06
CA PHE A 193 14.00 -3.94 -2.88
C PHE A 193 15.35 -3.80 -3.59
N ASN A 194 15.73 -2.60 -3.99
CA ASN A 194 17.00 -2.36 -4.70
C ASN A 194 18.27 -2.43 -3.82
N PHE A 195 18.13 -2.55 -2.50
CA PHE A 195 19.22 -2.29 -1.57
C PHE A 195 19.79 -3.53 -0.87
N HIS A 196 19.30 -4.73 -1.20
CA HIS A 196 19.91 -5.98 -0.78
C HIS A 196 19.33 -7.18 -1.55
N ASP A 197 20.19 -8.15 -1.95
CA ASP A 197 19.87 -9.33 -2.79
C ASP A 197 18.86 -10.33 -2.17
N LYS A 198 18.55 -10.20 -0.88
CA LYS A 198 17.53 -11.02 -0.23
C LYS A 198 16.11 -10.55 -0.46
N PHE A 199 15.95 -9.38 -1.03
CA PHE A 199 14.65 -8.84 -1.44
C PHE A 199 14.41 -9.12 -2.92
N PRO A 200 13.14 -9.12 -3.36
CA PRO A 200 12.80 -9.23 -4.78
C PRO A 200 13.38 -8.09 -5.63
N ASP A 201 13.45 -8.30 -6.94
CA ASP A 201 13.76 -7.22 -7.86
C ASP A 201 12.62 -6.19 -7.89
N SER A 202 12.98 -4.90 -7.88
CA SER A 202 12.01 -3.81 -7.99
C SER A 202 11.36 -3.79 -9.38
N ALA A 203 10.10 -3.35 -9.44
CA ALA A 203 9.35 -3.15 -10.67
C ALA A 203 10.08 -2.20 -11.66
N VAL A 204 10.91 -1.27 -11.17
CA VAL A 204 11.78 -0.42 -11.99
C VAL A 204 12.73 -1.28 -12.83
N LYS A 205 13.42 -2.25 -12.22
CA LYS A 205 14.33 -3.17 -12.92
C LYS A 205 13.59 -4.16 -13.81
N CYS A 206 12.35 -4.48 -13.46
CA CYS A 206 11.53 -5.46 -14.18
C CYS A 206 10.83 -4.88 -15.41
N GLY A 207 10.98 -3.59 -15.70
CA GLY A 207 10.51 -2.97 -16.95
C GLY A 207 9.15 -2.30 -16.85
N ALA A 208 8.65 -1.98 -15.65
CA ALA A 208 7.45 -1.15 -15.49
C ALA A 208 7.72 0.30 -15.95
N ASP A 209 6.72 0.93 -16.60
CA ASP A 209 6.84 2.29 -17.15
C ASP A 209 6.67 3.37 -16.09
N ALA A 210 5.80 3.12 -15.09
CA ALA A 210 5.68 3.96 -13.90
C ALA A 210 5.67 3.10 -12.64
N VAL A 211 6.46 3.48 -11.65
CA VAL A 211 6.55 2.77 -10.35
C VAL A 211 6.42 3.77 -9.23
N ILE A 212 5.51 3.50 -8.29
CA ILE A 212 5.26 4.37 -7.15
C ILE A 212 5.72 3.68 -5.87
N GLN A 213 6.68 4.30 -5.17
CA GLN A 213 7.27 3.73 -3.95
C GLN A 213 7.07 4.67 -2.76
N SER A 214 6.42 4.18 -1.69
CA SER A 214 6.35 4.88 -0.40
C SER A 214 7.65 4.66 0.38
N ILE A 215 8.63 5.53 0.22
CA ILE A 215 9.91 5.37 0.94
C ILE A 215 9.74 5.40 2.46
N HIS A 216 8.70 6.09 2.97
CA HIS A 216 8.42 6.13 4.40
C HIS A 216 7.94 4.81 4.99
N LYS A 217 7.44 3.86 4.17
CA LYS A 217 6.92 2.59 4.69
C LYS A 217 8.04 1.64 5.09
N THR A 218 9.08 1.56 4.29
CA THR A 218 10.15 0.54 4.43
C THR A 218 11.55 1.11 4.56
N LEU A 219 11.73 2.39 4.25
CA LEU A 219 12.99 3.13 4.35
C LEU A 219 12.86 4.30 5.36
N PRO A 220 13.98 4.89 5.79
CA PRO A 220 13.99 5.91 6.85
C PRO A 220 13.63 7.29 6.33
N SER A 221 12.34 7.55 6.12
CA SER A 221 11.81 8.86 5.75
C SER A 221 10.54 9.19 6.52
N PHE A 222 10.09 10.44 6.49
CA PHE A 222 8.86 10.86 7.15
C PHE A 222 7.63 10.26 6.46
N THR A 223 6.60 9.95 7.25
CA THR A 223 5.28 9.58 6.73
C THR A 223 4.84 10.57 5.64
N GLN A 224 4.18 10.08 4.59
CA GLN A 224 3.75 10.85 3.43
C GLN A 224 4.81 11.01 2.33
N THR A 225 6.09 10.76 2.60
CA THR A 225 7.14 10.83 1.56
C THR A 225 7.12 9.60 0.65
N ALA A 226 7.19 9.84 -0.65
CA ALA A 226 7.24 8.79 -1.66
C ALA A 226 7.99 9.25 -2.91
N LEU A 227 8.22 8.32 -3.83
CA LEU A 227 8.85 8.57 -5.13
C LEU A 227 7.95 8.06 -6.26
N LEU A 228 7.94 8.78 -7.37
CA LEU A 228 7.40 8.36 -8.65
C LEU A 228 8.54 8.19 -9.65
N HIS A 229 8.76 6.96 -10.09
CA HIS A 229 9.75 6.60 -11.09
C HIS A 229 9.09 6.46 -12.45
N LEU A 230 9.71 7.01 -13.49
CA LEU A 230 9.24 6.96 -14.87
C LEU A 230 10.34 6.36 -15.76
N ASN A 231 9.96 5.37 -16.57
CA ASN A 231 10.89 4.64 -17.43
C ASN A 231 10.39 4.52 -18.86
N GLY A 232 11.29 4.24 -19.80
CA GLY A 232 10.97 3.99 -21.19
C GLY A 232 10.34 5.17 -21.92
N ASN A 233 9.69 4.86 -23.04
CA ASN A 233 9.12 5.85 -23.95
C ASN A 233 7.63 5.62 -24.25
N LEU A 234 7.01 4.60 -23.64
CA LEU A 234 5.57 4.33 -23.84
C LEU A 234 4.71 5.30 -23.05
N ILE A 235 5.15 5.64 -21.84
CA ILE A 235 4.44 6.60 -20.99
C ILE A 235 4.77 8.05 -21.40
N ASP A 236 3.74 8.88 -21.51
CA ASP A 236 3.90 10.34 -21.72
C ASP A 236 4.35 11.00 -20.40
N LYS A 237 5.67 11.08 -20.22
CA LYS A 237 6.29 11.63 -19.00
C LYS A 237 5.88 13.09 -18.74
N ASP A 238 5.71 13.90 -19.77
CA ASP A 238 5.31 15.31 -19.60
C ASP A 238 3.86 15.43 -19.13
N ARG A 239 3.01 14.56 -19.62
CA ARG A 239 1.62 14.50 -19.15
C ARG A 239 1.54 13.98 -17.70
N VAL A 240 2.32 12.99 -17.34
CA VAL A 240 2.41 12.53 -15.93
C VAL A 240 2.90 13.65 -15.02
N LYS A 241 3.95 14.41 -15.43
CA LYS A 241 4.45 15.57 -14.67
C LYS A 241 3.39 16.65 -14.50
N LYS A 242 2.54 16.88 -15.51
CA LYS A 242 1.40 17.79 -15.39
C LYS A 242 0.45 17.37 -14.27
N TYR A 243 0.05 16.09 -14.22
CA TYR A 243 -0.82 15.58 -13.15
C TYR A 243 -0.11 15.50 -11.80
N TRP A 244 1.18 15.18 -11.78
CA TRP A 244 2.01 15.25 -10.59
C TRP A 244 1.98 16.67 -9.97
N ASN A 245 2.09 17.72 -10.78
CA ASN A 245 1.93 19.08 -10.32
C ASN A 245 0.51 19.40 -9.79
N ILE A 246 -0.54 18.85 -10.42
CA ILE A 246 -1.93 19.07 -10.02
C ILE A 246 -2.22 18.41 -8.65
N TYR A 247 -1.70 17.21 -8.40
CA TYR A 247 -2.02 16.44 -7.20
C TYR A 247 -1.10 16.73 -6.01
N GLN A 248 -0.17 17.65 -6.13
CA GLN A 248 0.65 18.11 -5.02
C GLN A 248 0.33 19.55 -4.62
N SER A 249 0.61 19.87 -3.34
CA SER A 249 0.47 21.24 -2.84
C SER A 249 1.38 22.19 -3.61
N THR A 250 0.90 23.40 -3.91
CA THR A 250 1.71 24.48 -4.49
C THR A 250 2.76 25.01 -3.52
N SER A 251 2.59 24.79 -2.21
CA SER A 251 3.58 25.05 -1.14
C SER A 251 4.00 23.71 -0.55
N PRO A 252 4.88 22.96 -1.23
CA PRO A 252 5.31 21.64 -0.80
C PRO A 252 6.15 21.73 0.47
N SER A 253 5.99 20.78 1.38
CA SER A 253 6.74 20.76 2.64
C SER A 253 8.23 20.51 2.42
N TYR A 254 9.06 21.49 2.71
CA TYR A 254 10.52 21.34 2.68
C TYR A 254 11.04 20.37 3.75
N ILE A 255 10.33 20.21 4.87
CA ILE A 255 10.65 19.18 5.88
C ILE A 255 10.51 17.78 5.26
N LEU A 256 9.43 17.52 4.51
CA LEU A 256 9.24 16.22 3.85
C LEU A 256 10.29 15.99 2.75
N MET A 257 10.59 17.02 1.94
CA MET A 257 11.64 16.92 0.92
C MET A 257 13.02 16.69 1.53
N ALA A 258 13.35 17.37 2.64
CA ALA A 258 14.57 17.12 3.39
C ALA A 258 14.63 15.68 3.94
N GLY A 259 13.49 15.12 4.36
CA GLY A 259 13.38 13.72 4.76
C GLY A 259 13.69 12.76 3.61
N ILE A 260 13.20 13.05 2.39
CA ILE A 260 13.55 12.28 1.19
C ILE A 260 15.05 12.39 0.92
N SER A 261 15.61 13.62 0.85
CA SER A 261 17.03 13.87 0.58
C SER A 261 17.95 13.16 1.58
N ARG A 262 17.61 13.17 2.88
CA ARG A 262 18.35 12.43 3.92
C ARG A 262 18.27 10.92 3.77
N CYS A 263 17.12 10.40 3.33
CA CYS A 263 16.96 8.99 3.01
C CYS A 263 17.86 8.60 1.81
N LEU A 264 17.93 9.42 0.76
CA LEU A 264 18.85 9.18 -0.37
C LEU A 264 20.31 9.16 0.09
N THR A 265 20.71 10.12 0.93
CA THR A 265 22.09 10.16 1.49
C THR A 265 22.38 8.91 2.31
N PHE A 266 21.44 8.47 3.16
CA PHE A 266 21.58 7.23 3.92
C PHE A 266 21.83 6.02 2.99
N LEU A 267 21.05 5.90 1.92
CA LEU A 267 21.19 4.79 0.97
C LEU A 267 22.51 4.86 0.18
N GLU A 268 22.96 6.04 -0.22
CA GLU A 268 24.27 6.24 -0.87
C GLU A 268 25.44 5.86 0.06
N ASP A 269 25.37 6.27 1.34
CA ASP A 269 26.39 5.96 2.34
C ASP A 269 26.42 4.45 2.63
N ASP A 270 25.26 3.79 2.69
CA ASP A 270 25.13 2.35 2.94
C ASP A 270 25.68 1.50 1.77
N MET A 271 25.53 1.97 0.54
CA MET A 271 26.05 1.30 -0.66
C MET A 271 27.55 1.57 -0.91
N CYS A 272 28.18 2.48 -0.16
CA CYS A 272 29.64 2.71 -0.27
C CYS A 272 30.44 1.60 0.39
N ASP A 273 31.26 0.88 -0.36
CA ASP A 273 32.15 -0.24 0.05
C ASP A 273 33.14 0.08 1.17
N SER A 274 33.14 1.27 1.72
CA SER A 274 34.08 1.74 2.74
C SER A 274 33.70 1.38 4.19
N VAL A 275 32.50 0.85 4.40
CA VAL A 275 32.01 0.42 5.73
C VAL A 275 31.94 -1.11 5.79
N SER A 276 32.48 -1.71 6.84
CA SER A 276 32.71 -3.15 6.97
C SER A 276 31.44 -4.02 7.07
N SER A 277 30.26 -3.44 7.25
CA SER A 277 28.92 -4.02 7.07
C SER A 277 27.92 -2.85 6.96
N GLY A 278 27.16 -2.81 5.87
CA GLY A 278 26.10 -1.81 5.67
C GLY A 278 24.94 -2.00 6.64
N TYR A 279 24.17 -0.96 6.88
CA TYR A 279 22.95 -1.03 7.71
C TYR A 279 21.92 -2.01 7.14
N MET A 280 21.84 -2.13 5.81
CA MET A 280 20.94 -3.09 5.14
C MET A 280 21.40 -4.53 5.38
N ASP A 281 22.69 -4.83 5.31
CA ASP A 281 23.25 -6.15 5.62
C ASP A 281 22.98 -6.56 7.08
N GLU A 282 23.20 -5.64 8.02
CA GLU A 282 22.91 -5.88 9.43
C GLU A 282 21.42 -6.09 9.68
N TYR A 283 20.56 -5.30 9.02
CA TYR A 283 19.12 -5.47 9.09
C TYR A 283 18.70 -6.85 8.60
N VAL A 284 19.13 -7.24 7.40
CA VAL A 284 18.80 -8.54 6.82
C VAL A 284 19.34 -9.70 7.67
N PHE A 285 20.50 -9.54 8.27
CA PHE A 285 21.04 -10.55 9.22
C PHE A 285 20.14 -10.70 10.44
N ARG A 286 19.76 -9.60 11.10
CA ARG A 286 18.85 -9.59 12.27
C ARG A 286 17.46 -10.17 11.90
N LEU A 287 16.91 -9.74 10.77
CA LEU A 287 15.62 -10.22 10.25
C LEU A 287 15.65 -11.73 9.97
N THR A 288 16.71 -12.21 9.32
CA THR A 288 16.87 -13.65 9.03
C THR A 288 16.90 -14.47 10.32
N ASN A 289 17.56 -13.97 11.36
CA ASN A 289 17.61 -14.64 12.66
C ASN A 289 16.24 -14.62 13.35
N LEU A 290 15.53 -13.49 13.33
CA LEU A 290 14.15 -13.39 13.85
C LEU A 290 13.25 -14.44 13.17
N ARG A 291 13.26 -14.52 11.83
CA ARG A 291 12.46 -15.50 11.08
C ARG A 291 12.81 -16.94 11.46
N LYS A 292 14.09 -17.26 11.67
CA LYS A 292 14.53 -18.58 12.15
C LYS A 292 13.98 -18.91 13.53
N GLU A 293 13.93 -17.95 14.45
CA GLU A 293 13.39 -18.16 15.79
C GLU A 293 11.87 -18.36 15.76
N ILE A 294 11.14 -17.56 14.95
CA ILE A 294 9.68 -17.71 14.78
C ILE A 294 9.34 -19.10 14.21
N LYS A 295 10.11 -19.61 13.25
CA LYS A 295 9.91 -20.97 12.69
C LYS A 295 10.03 -22.11 13.70
N LYS A 296 10.61 -21.88 14.88
CA LYS A 296 10.68 -22.88 15.95
C LYS A 296 9.41 -22.95 16.80
N LEU A 297 8.51 -21.99 16.67
CA LEU A 297 7.24 -21.98 17.39
C LEU A 297 6.35 -23.14 16.93
N LYS A 298 5.56 -23.64 17.86
CA LYS A 298 4.75 -24.85 17.62
C LYS A 298 3.38 -24.54 17.03
N TYR A 299 2.74 -23.50 17.52
CA TYR A 299 1.34 -23.18 17.19
C TYR A 299 1.21 -21.93 16.33
N ILE A 300 1.98 -20.87 16.63
CA ILE A 300 2.08 -19.68 15.78
C ILE A 300 2.99 -20.01 14.59
N LYS A 301 2.50 -19.83 13.36
CA LYS A 301 3.25 -20.15 12.15
C LYS A 301 3.66 -18.89 11.40
N LEU A 302 4.87 -18.92 10.86
CA LEU A 302 5.36 -17.91 9.93
C LEU A 302 4.96 -18.30 8.51
N GLN A 303 4.11 -17.48 7.87
CA GLN A 303 3.86 -17.58 6.43
C GLN A 303 5.08 -17.10 5.67
N GLU A 304 5.53 -17.88 4.70
CA GLU A 304 6.58 -17.46 3.78
C GLU A 304 5.95 -16.61 2.67
N VAL A 305 6.56 -15.46 2.44
CA VAL A 305 6.20 -14.51 1.39
C VAL A 305 7.50 -14.01 0.73
N ASP A 306 7.39 -13.42 -0.47
CA ASP A 306 8.56 -13.00 -1.25
C ASP A 306 9.35 -11.88 -0.58
N ASP A 307 8.65 -10.90 -0.01
CA ASP A 307 9.26 -9.83 0.79
C ASP A 307 9.48 -10.29 2.23
N ILE A 308 10.68 -10.71 2.54
CA ILE A 308 11.06 -11.21 3.88
C ILE A 308 10.91 -10.16 4.99
N SER A 309 10.78 -8.85 4.66
CA SER A 309 10.55 -7.78 5.64
C SER A 309 9.18 -7.87 6.31
N LYS A 310 8.25 -8.58 5.69
CA LYS A 310 6.92 -8.85 6.24
C LYS A 310 6.96 -10.11 7.10
N ILE A 311 6.60 -9.95 8.36
CA ILE A 311 6.43 -11.07 9.29
C ILE A 311 4.93 -11.34 9.40
N VAL A 312 4.46 -12.31 8.61
CA VAL A 312 3.06 -12.72 8.60
C VAL A 312 2.91 -13.91 9.54
N LEU A 313 2.24 -13.70 10.67
CA LEU A 313 2.00 -14.70 11.69
C LEU A 313 0.62 -15.31 11.53
N VAL A 314 0.56 -16.57 11.14
CA VAL A 314 -0.69 -17.32 10.96
C VAL A 314 -1.12 -17.89 12.30
N VAL A 315 -2.38 -17.61 12.69
CA VAL A 315 -2.99 -17.99 13.95
C VAL A 315 -4.49 -18.21 13.76
N ASN A 316 -5.15 -18.75 14.78
CA ASN A 316 -6.61 -18.96 14.77
C ASN A 316 -7.42 -17.65 14.94
N ASP A 317 -6.87 -16.67 15.64
CA ASP A 317 -7.49 -15.35 15.90
C ASP A 317 -6.41 -14.26 15.89
N GLY A 318 -6.21 -13.67 14.71
CA GLY A 318 -5.20 -12.64 14.50
C GLY A 318 -5.46 -11.40 15.35
N LYS A 319 -6.72 -11.01 15.52
CA LYS A 319 -7.07 -9.84 16.33
C LYS A 319 -6.73 -10.04 17.80
N ASN A 320 -7.00 -11.21 18.36
CA ASN A 320 -6.65 -11.55 19.74
C ASN A 320 -5.13 -11.54 19.95
N LEU A 321 -4.36 -12.13 19.03
CA LEU A 321 -2.88 -12.09 19.10
C LEU A 321 -2.36 -10.66 19.05
N TYR A 322 -2.88 -9.85 18.12
CA TYR A 322 -2.54 -8.43 17.99
C TYR A 322 -2.80 -7.66 19.29
N ASP A 323 -4.00 -7.81 19.87
CA ASP A 323 -4.41 -7.12 21.08
C ASP A 323 -3.56 -7.52 22.30
N LYS A 324 -3.22 -8.81 22.43
CA LYS A 324 -2.32 -9.30 23.49
C LYS A 324 -0.92 -8.74 23.32
N LEU A 325 -0.35 -8.75 22.11
CA LEU A 325 0.97 -8.17 21.86
C LEU A 325 1.03 -6.69 22.22
N LEU A 326 -0.01 -5.94 21.87
CA LEU A 326 -0.09 -4.51 22.19
C LEU A 326 -0.27 -4.26 23.71
N ASN A 327 -1.27 -4.90 24.32
CA ASN A 327 -1.70 -4.55 25.66
C ASN A 327 -0.83 -5.15 26.75
N ASP A 328 -0.34 -6.38 26.56
CA ASP A 328 0.41 -7.12 27.58
C ASP A 328 1.94 -6.98 27.42
N TYR A 329 2.41 -6.78 26.18
CA TYR A 329 3.85 -6.73 25.86
C TYR A 329 4.32 -5.38 25.31
N GLY A 330 3.42 -4.44 25.02
CA GLY A 330 3.76 -3.13 24.44
C GLY A 330 4.34 -3.24 23.03
N ILE A 331 3.91 -4.25 22.25
CA ILE A 331 4.39 -4.48 20.87
C ILE A 331 3.27 -4.14 19.89
N GLN A 332 3.46 -3.04 19.16
CA GLN A 332 2.50 -2.57 18.17
C GLN A 332 2.81 -3.17 16.80
N LEU A 333 1.94 -4.07 16.31
CA LEU A 333 2.00 -4.59 14.95
C LEU A 333 1.36 -3.63 13.94
N GLU A 334 1.54 -3.92 12.66
CA GLU A 334 0.95 -3.14 11.57
C GLU A 334 -0.55 -3.38 11.44
N MET A 335 -0.97 -4.63 11.36
CA MET A 335 -2.37 -4.99 11.25
C MET A 335 -2.68 -6.40 11.75
N ALA A 336 -3.97 -6.67 11.94
CA ALA A 336 -4.51 -8.01 12.12
C ALA A 336 -5.67 -8.27 11.14
N SER A 337 -5.67 -9.45 10.55
CA SER A 337 -6.81 -10.09 9.89
C SER A 337 -7.42 -11.14 10.82
N VAL A 338 -8.39 -11.91 10.36
CA VAL A 338 -8.97 -13.02 11.14
C VAL A 338 -7.92 -14.11 11.39
N ASN A 339 -7.24 -14.54 10.33
CA ASN A 339 -6.34 -15.71 10.36
C ASN A 339 -4.86 -15.36 10.58
N TYR A 340 -4.49 -14.10 10.57
CA TYR A 340 -3.08 -13.68 10.67
C TYR A 340 -2.93 -12.24 11.18
N CYS A 341 -1.70 -11.94 11.65
CA CYS A 341 -1.25 -10.56 11.87
C CYS A 341 0.02 -10.31 11.08
N ILE A 342 0.28 -9.03 10.82
CA ILE A 342 1.48 -8.56 10.12
C ILE A 342 2.29 -7.64 11.02
N ALA A 343 3.57 -8.00 11.22
CA ALA A 343 4.59 -7.07 11.67
C ALA A 343 5.39 -6.58 10.47
N MET A 344 5.54 -5.28 10.33
CA MET A 344 6.40 -4.67 9.33
C MET A 344 7.74 -4.34 9.93
N THR A 345 8.81 -4.88 9.36
CA THR A 345 10.18 -4.59 9.76
C THR A 345 10.87 -3.65 8.78
N SER A 346 11.94 -3.00 9.22
CA SER A 346 12.74 -2.10 8.40
C SER A 346 14.17 -1.97 8.94
N VAL A 347 15.03 -1.30 8.18
CA VAL A 347 16.41 -1.00 8.59
C VAL A 347 16.47 -0.18 9.89
N GLY A 348 15.40 0.53 10.25
CA GLY A 348 15.28 1.30 11.49
C GLY A 348 15.08 0.47 12.76
N ASP A 349 14.76 -0.82 12.65
CA ASP A 349 14.51 -1.67 13.82
C ASP A 349 15.79 -1.94 14.62
N LYS A 350 15.67 -1.87 15.95
CA LYS A 350 16.74 -2.22 16.89
C LYS A 350 16.68 -3.70 17.24
N GLN A 351 17.83 -4.34 17.53
CA GLN A 351 17.88 -5.76 17.92
C GLN A 351 16.97 -6.05 19.14
N VAL A 352 16.93 -5.14 20.10
CA VAL A 352 16.08 -5.29 21.31
C VAL A 352 14.58 -5.39 20.99
N TYR A 353 14.13 -4.83 19.86
CA TYR A 353 12.72 -4.96 19.42
C TYR A 353 12.43 -6.41 18.99
N TYR A 354 13.36 -7.04 18.27
CA TYR A 354 13.23 -8.44 17.84
C TYR A 354 13.34 -9.40 19.02
N ASP A 355 14.23 -9.11 19.99
CA ASP A 355 14.39 -9.93 21.20
C ASP A 355 13.09 -9.90 22.04
N ARG A 356 12.49 -8.73 22.23
CA ARG A 356 11.21 -8.59 22.93
C ARG A 356 10.08 -9.26 22.18
N PHE A 357 10.05 -9.13 20.85
CA PHE A 357 9.01 -9.72 20.02
C PHE A 357 9.04 -11.26 20.07
N ILE A 358 10.19 -11.86 19.86
CA ILE A 358 10.29 -13.32 19.91
C ILE A 358 10.02 -13.89 21.32
N GLU A 359 10.41 -13.18 22.37
CA GLU A 359 10.09 -13.60 23.74
C GLU A 359 8.58 -13.56 24.02
N ALA A 360 7.89 -12.50 23.58
CA ALA A 360 6.43 -12.43 23.66
C ALA A 360 5.74 -13.55 22.87
N LEU A 361 6.21 -13.79 21.64
CA LEU A 361 5.66 -14.88 20.81
C LEU A 361 5.85 -16.26 21.45
N ARG A 362 6.99 -16.54 22.11
CA ARG A 362 7.20 -17.80 22.84
C ARG A 362 6.20 -18.00 23.98
N GLN A 363 5.86 -16.92 24.71
CA GLN A 363 4.86 -16.99 25.79
C GLN A 363 3.44 -17.18 25.25
N LEU A 364 3.16 -16.64 24.05
CA LEU A 364 1.87 -16.74 23.38
C LEU A 364 1.75 -18.00 22.49
N ASP A 365 2.81 -18.81 22.33
CA ASP A 365 2.82 -20.01 21.48
C ASP A 365 2.06 -21.17 22.16
N THR A 366 0.74 -21.05 22.25
CA THR A 366 -0.16 -21.99 22.93
C THR A 366 -1.15 -22.63 21.94
N PRO A 367 -1.79 -23.76 22.28
CA PRO A 367 -2.76 -24.44 21.42
C PRO A 367 -3.93 -23.54 20.94
N GLU A 368 -4.25 -22.50 21.69
CA GLU A 368 -5.31 -21.55 21.33
C GLU A 368 -5.00 -20.76 20.04
N ASN A 369 -3.71 -20.60 19.73
CA ASN A 369 -3.23 -19.90 18.54
C ASN A 369 -3.00 -20.84 17.34
N GLU A 370 -3.26 -22.15 17.47
CA GLU A 370 -3.14 -23.09 16.36
C GLU A 370 -4.21 -22.80 15.30
N TYR A 371 -3.80 -22.53 14.08
CA TYR A 371 -4.68 -22.22 12.96
C TYR A 371 -5.65 -23.38 12.67
N SER A 372 -6.94 -23.10 12.63
CA SER A 372 -8.01 -24.09 12.44
C SER A 372 -8.71 -24.04 11.10
N GLY A 373 -8.42 -23.03 10.25
CA GLY A 373 -9.09 -22.86 8.95
C GLY A 373 -10.54 -22.37 9.06
N SER A 374 -10.88 -21.61 10.10
CA SER A 374 -12.26 -21.22 10.41
C SER A 374 -12.83 -20.12 9.51
N TYR A 375 -11.99 -19.35 8.81
CA TYR A 375 -12.40 -18.24 7.95
C TYR A 375 -11.67 -18.32 6.62
N SER A 376 -12.42 -18.24 5.52
CA SER A 376 -11.88 -18.18 4.16
C SER A 376 -12.45 -16.96 3.45
N PRO A 377 -11.71 -15.83 3.38
CA PRO A 377 -12.17 -14.66 2.64
C PRO A 377 -12.26 -14.98 1.14
N ALA A 378 -13.16 -14.30 0.44
CA ALA A 378 -13.31 -14.43 -0.99
C ALA A 378 -13.21 -13.04 -1.66
N LEU A 379 -12.58 -12.98 -2.83
CA LEU A 379 -12.71 -11.83 -3.74
C LEU A 379 -13.91 -12.09 -4.64
N VAL A 380 -14.89 -11.21 -4.54
CA VAL A 380 -16.09 -11.32 -5.37
C VAL A 380 -15.82 -10.73 -6.75
N LYS A 381 -16.26 -11.44 -7.79
CA LYS A 381 -16.20 -10.92 -9.17
C LYS A 381 -17.16 -9.74 -9.32
N ALA A 382 -16.62 -8.59 -9.71
CA ALA A 382 -17.40 -7.39 -9.98
C ALA A 382 -18.27 -7.56 -11.24
N VAL A 383 -19.50 -7.07 -11.17
CA VAL A 383 -20.36 -6.85 -12.31
C VAL A 383 -20.50 -5.34 -12.46
N VAL A 384 -19.69 -4.75 -13.34
CA VAL A 384 -19.69 -3.29 -13.58
C VAL A 384 -20.89 -2.94 -14.45
N ALA A 385 -21.80 -2.12 -13.90
CA ALA A 385 -22.97 -1.61 -14.60
C ALA A 385 -22.78 -0.15 -15.03
N LEU A 386 -22.05 0.63 -14.25
CA LEU A 386 -21.68 2.03 -14.49
C LEU A 386 -20.21 2.20 -14.12
N ASN A 387 -19.50 3.14 -14.73
CA ASN A 387 -18.22 3.53 -14.14
C ASN A 387 -18.46 4.35 -12.85
N MET A 388 -17.42 4.54 -12.04
CA MET A 388 -17.56 5.19 -10.73
C MET A 388 -18.10 6.62 -10.82
N TYR A 389 -17.71 7.37 -11.85
CA TYR A 389 -18.16 8.75 -12.08
C TYR A 389 -19.64 8.81 -12.48
N GLU A 390 -20.08 7.90 -13.34
CA GLU A 390 -21.49 7.77 -13.72
C GLU A 390 -22.35 7.44 -12.50
N ALA A 391 -21.90 6.52 -11.65
CA ALA A 391 -22.61 6.15 -10.43
C ALA A 391 -22.73 7.32 -9.44
N ASP A 392 -21.67 8.11 -9.26
CA ASP A 392 -21.66 9.31 -8.40
C ASP A 392 -22.61 10.41 -8.94
N SER A 393 -22.75 10.48 -10.27
CA SER A 393 -23.64 11.46 -10.93
C SER A 393 -25.13 11.12 -10.81
N CYS A 394 -25.47 9.94 -10.29
CA CYS A 394 -26.84 9.49 -10.08
C CYS A 394 -27.35 9.87 -8.69
N ASP A 395 -28.67 10.08 -8.58
CA ASP A 395 -29.34 10.14 -7.27
C ASP A 395 -29.11 8.82 -6.54
N ASN A 396 -28.90 8.86 -5.21
CA ASN A 396 -28.73 7.68 -4.40
C ASN A 396 -29.76 7.56 -3.28
N GLU A 397 -29.89 6.35 -2.75
CA GLU A 397 -30.73 6.02 -1.62
C GLU A 397 -30.01 5.04 -0.70
N THR A 398 -30.39 5.05 0.58
CA THR A 398 -29.84 4.12 1.56
C THR A 398 -30.77 2.90 1.65
N VAL A 399 -30.23 1.71 1.44
CA VAL A 399 -30.97 0.44 1.37
C VAL A 399 -30.42 -0.51 2.43
N ASN A 400 -31.31 -1.32 3.02
CA ASN A 400 -30.86 -2.43 3.87
C ASN A 400 -30.04 -3.40 3.00
N ILE A 401 -28.90 -3.85 3.51
CA ILE A 401 -28.01 -4.73 2.75
C ILE A 401 -28.70 -6.01 2.28
N CYS A 402 -29.70 -6.51 3.03
CA CYS A 402 -30.48 -7.68 2.64
C CYS A 402 -31.41 -7.43 1.43
N ASP A 403 -31.80 -6.18 1.22
CA ASP A 403 -32.72 -5.77 0.16
C ASP A 403 -31.98 -5.19 -1.04
N SER A 404 -30.64 -5.12 -0.98
CA SER A 404 -29.82 -4.45 -2.00
C SER A 404 -29.41 -5.34 -3.19
N ILE A 405 -29.81 -6.60 -3.21
CA ILE A 405 -29.47 -7.53 -4.32
C ILE A 405 -29.96 -6.97 -5.66
N GLY A 406 -29.06 -6.89 -6.63
CA GLY A 406 -29.34 -6.36 -7.97
C GLY A 406 -29.36 -4.84 -8.06
N HIS A 407 -29.21 -4.11 -6.93
CA HIS A 407 -28.99 -2.67 -6.96
C HIS A 407 -27.54 -2.36 -7.39
N ILE A 408 -27.32 -1.16 -7.92
CA ILE A 408 -25.98 -0.65 -8.23
C ILE A 408 -25.47 0.10 -7.00
N ALA A 409 -24.29 -0.22 -6.52
CA ALA A 409 -23.66 0.47 -5.40
C ALA A 409 -23.37 1.95 -5.77
N ALA A 410 -23.68 2.87 -4.88
CA ALA A 410 -23.39 4.29 -5.03
C ALA A 410 -22.13 4.72 -4.27
N SER A 411 -21.51 3.80 -3.50
CA SER A 411 -20.27 4.06 -2.78
C SER A 411 -19.43 2.79 -2.70
N ASN A 412 -18.12 2.98 -2.54
CA ASN A 412 -17.20 1.87 -2.33
C ASN A 412 -17.42 1.24 -0.96
N ILE A 413 -17.31 -0.10 -0.88
CA ILE A 413 -17.38 -0.88 0.35
C ILE A 413 -16.09 -1.69 0.48
N CYS A 414 -15.39 -1.55 1.60
CA CYS A 414 -14.17 -2.31 1.88
C CYS A 414 -14.04 -2.65 3.36
N PHE A 415 -13.28 -3.71 3.68
CA PHE A 415 -12.78 -3.93 5.04
C PHE A 415 -11.49 -3.13 5.25
N TYR A 416 -11.31 -2.58 6.45
CA TYR A 416 -10.12 -1.84 6.80
C TYR A 416 -9.54 -2.30 8.15
N PRO A 417 -8.26 -2.62 8.22
CA PRO A 417 -7.29 -2.77 7.13
C PRO A 417 -7.55 -4.04 6.27
N PRO A 418 -6.96 -4.17 5.04
CA PRO A 418 -6.04 -3.27 4.35
C PRO A 418 -6.70 -2.18 3.49
N GLY A 419 -8.02 -2.18 3.31
CA GLY A 419 -8.73 -1.19 2.49
C GLY A 419 -8.90 -1.61 1.02
N ILE A 420 -8.89 -2.91 0.74
CA ILE A 420 -9.23 -3.47 -0.57
C ILE A 420 -10.75 -3.44 -0.75
N ASN A 421 -11.21 -2.88 -1.86
CA ASN A 421 -12.64 -2.76 -2.11
C ASN A 421 -13.27 -4.10 -2.48
N LEU A 422 -14.31 -4.48 -1.73
CA LEU A 422 -15.22 -5.59 -2.04
C LEU A 422 -16.17 -5.22 -3.17
N VAL A 423 -16.67 -3.97 -3.11
CA VAL A 423 -17.57 -3.37 -4.10
C VAL A 423 -17.10 -1.96 -4.39
N ASN A 424 -17.06 -1.58 -5.65
CA ASN A 424 -16.87 -0.19 -6.06
C ASN A 424 -18.20 0.45 -6.43
N ALA A 425 -18.30 1.77 -6.34
CA ALA A 425 -19.43 2.51 -6.90
C ALA A 425 -19.60 2.15 -8.39
N GLY A 426 -20.85 1.93 -8.83
CA GLY A 426 -21.17 1.50 -10.19
C GLY A 426 -21.25 -0.03 -10.39
N GLU A 427 -20.86 -0.84 -9.42
CA GLU A 427 -20.96 -2.29 -9.47
C GLU A 427 -22.31 -2.78 -8.92
N VAL A 428 -22.79 -3.89 -9.47
CA VAL A 428 -24.03 -4.55 -9.00
C VAL A 428 -23.76 -5.27 -7.68
N VAL A 429 -24.58 -5.02 -6.69
CA VAL A 429 -24.56 -5.76 -5.41
C VAL A 429 -25.14 -7.16 -5.63
N THR A 430 -24.29 -8.18 -5.54
CA THR A 430 -24.69 -9.59 -5.68
C THR A 430 -24.94 -10.22 -4.32
N GLN A 431 -25.58 -11.41 -4.29
CA GLN A 431 -25.73 -12.18 -3.05
C GLN A 431 -24.37 -12.52 -2.43
N GLU A 432 -23.39 -12.88 -3.27
CA GLU A 432 -22.03 -13.21 -2.84
C GLU A 432 -21.33 -12.02 -2.13
N VAL A 433 -21.48 -10.80 -2.66
CA VAL A 433 -21.01 -9.57 -1.99
C VAL A 433 -21.61 -9.43 -0.60
N ILE A 434 -22.91 -9.62 -0.48
CA ILE A 434 -23.64 -9.50 0.81
C ILE A 434 -23.12 -10.54 1.80
N ASP A 435 -22.93 -11.78 1.35
CA ASP A 435 -22.47 -12.87 2.19
C ASP A 435 -21.06 -12.60 2.71
N VAL A 436 -20.13 -12.12 1.87
CA VAL A 436 -18.76 -11.74 2.27
C VAL A 436 -18.79 -10.59 3.28
N ILE A 437 -19.62 -9.54 3.05
CA ILE A 437 -19.73 -8.42 3.99
C ILE A 437 -20.26 -8.89 5.35
N LYS A 438 -21.31 -9.70 5.38
CA LYS A 438 -21.91 -10.22 6.63
C LYS A 438 -20.94 -11.12 7.38
N ASP A 439 -20.24 -12.00 6.67
CA ASP A 439 -19.28 -12.92 7.26
C ASP A 439 -18.11 -12.15 7.91
N GLY A 440 -17.51 -11.20 7.19
CA GLY A 440 -16.43 -10.36 7.74
C GLY A 440 -16.87 -9.55 8.96
N LEU A 441 -18.07 -8.93 8.92
CA LEU A 441 -18.62 -8.21 10.07
C LEU A 441 -18.89 -9.17 11.25
N GLY A 442 -19.31 -10.41 10.99
CA GLY A 442 -19.51 -11.46 11.98
C GLY A 442 -18.19 -11.87 12.67
N HIS A 443 -17.07 -11.80 11.97
CA HIS A 443 -15.72 -12.03 12.50
C HIS A 443 -15.06 -10.76 13.09
N GLY A 444 -15.83 -9.66 13.24
CA GLY A 444 -15.35 -8.44 13.89
C GLY A 444 -14.51 -7.51 13.01
N LEU A 445 -14.48 -7.71 11.68
CA LEU A 445 -13.82 -6.79 10.77
C LEU A 445 -14.59 -5.47 10.70
N SER A 446 -13.86 -4.36 10.56
CA SER A 446 -14.45 -3.03 10.35
C SER A 446 -14.67 -2.78 8.87
N ALA A 447 -15.89 -2.44 8.46
CA ALA A 447 -16.20 -2.10 7.08
C ALA A 447 -16.44 -0.60 6.91
N ILE A 448 -15.85 -0.03 5.85
CA ILE A 448 -16.10 1.32 5.36
C ILE A 448 -17.15 1.24 4.26
N GLY A 449 -18.02 2.22 4.13
CA GLY A 449 -19.10 2.24 3.13
C GLY A 449 -20.37 1.53 3.59
N VAL A 450 -20.41 1.05 4.84
CA VAL A 450 -21.60 0.52 5.48
C VAL A 450 -21.97 1.36 6.71
N GLU A 451 -23.26 1.50 6.99
CA GLU A 451 -23.79 2.21 8.15
C GLU A 451 -24.63 1.24 9.00
N LYS A 452 -24.67 1.45 10.32
CA LYS A 452 -25.58 0.71 11.19
C LYS A 452 -26.77 1.58 11.56
N ALA A 453 -27.97 1.10 11.27
CA ALA A 453 -29.21 1.73 11.71
C ALA A 453 -29.45 1.56 13.22
N ALA A 454 -30.39 2.33 13.76
CA ALA A 454 -30.74 2.29 15.17
C ALA A 454 -31.29 0.92 15.63
N ASP A 455 -31.85 0.13 14.73
CA ASP A 455 -32.36 -1.23 14.96
C ASP A 455 -31.27 -2.31 14.81
N GLY A 456 -30.02 -1.91 14.53
CA GLY A 456 -28.88 -2.79 14.32
C GLY A 456 -28.73 -3.34 12.90
N SER A 457 -29.64 -3.00 11.96
CA SER A 457 -29.52 -3.41 10.57
C SER A 457 -28.33 -2.72 9.89
N THR A 458 -27.76 -3.40 8.89
CA THR A 458 -26.64 -2.87 8.07
C THR A 458 -27.20 -2.22 6.82
N LEU A 459 -26.82 -0.97 6.58
CA LEU A 459 -27.28 -0.17 5.46
C LEU A 459 -26.12 0.13 4.51
N ILE A 460 -26.40 0.21 3.21
CA ILE A 460 -25.47 0.61 2.16
C ILE A 460 -26.13 1.65 1.24
N LYS A 461 -25.30 2.45 0.56
CA LYS A 461 -25.78 3.41 -0.44
C LYS A 461 -25.87 2.75 -1.81
N CYS A 462 -27.03 2.85 -2.44
CA CYS A 462 -27.29 2.37 -3.80
C CYS A 462 -27.74 3.49 -4.71
N VAL A 463 -27.45 3.37 -6.00
CA VAL A 463 -28.01 4.26 -7.04
C VAL A 463 -29.52 4.09 -7.07
N LYS A 464 -30.25 5.21 -7.02
CA LYS A 464 -31.69 5.20 -7.01
C LYS A 464 -32.22 4.72 -8.36
N GLN A 465 -32.97 3.62 -8.36
CA GLN A 465 -33.62 3.15 -9.58
C GLN A 465 -34.67 4.17 -10.01
N ARG A 466 -34.51 4.73 -11.23
CA ARG A 466 -35.58 5.53 -11.82
C ARG A 466 -36.77 4.60 -12.08
N THR A 467 -37.83 4.77 -11.34
CA THR A 467 -39.12 4.15 -11.69
C THR A 467 -39.47 4.68 -13.08
N VAL A 468 -39.32 3.85 -14.10
CA VAL A 468 -39.87 4.16 -15.43
C VAL A 468 -41.37 4.09 -15.26
N LEU A 469 -42.01 5.30 -15.14
CA LEU A 469 -43.46 5.44 -15.18
C LEU A 469 -43.96 5.24 -16.60
#